data_99bb1e027386d304e16aa1ab3f182867
#
_entry.id   99bb1e027386d304e16aa1ab3f182867
#
_cell.length_a   1.000
_cell.length_b   1.000
_cell.length_c   1.000
_cell.angle_alpha   90.00
_cell.angle_beta   90.00
_cell.angle_gamma   90.00
#
_symmetry.space_group_name_H-M   'P 1'
#
loop_
_entity.id
_entity.type
_entity.pdbx_description
1 polymer ?
#
loop_
_entity_poly.entity_id
_entity_poly.type
_entity_poly.pdbx_seq_one_letter_code
_entity_poly.pdbx_strand_id
1 'polypeptide(L)'
;MSLITLDETKAYLRVDSSMEDGLIESLLQSAEKLTADVGRITAEEWNTLWDDETETVAIRGEELSNASLLQLRSLLRTAMLYSLGYLYEHREEADHHDLVMTLRNLLSSVREGVF
;
A
#
# COMPACT_ATOMS: atom_id res chain seq x y z
N MET A 1 11.68 7.32 -3.61
CA MET A 1 10.89 6.15 -4.09
C MET A 1 9.47 6.60 -4.35
N SER A 2 8.95 6.31 -5.50
CA SER A 2 7.59 6.70 -5.87
C SER A 2 6.57 5.64 -5.45
N LEU A 3 5.32 6.05 -5.32
CA LEU A 3 4.19 5.15 -5.20
C LEU A 3 4.06 4.30 -6.47
N ILE A 4 3.23 3.28 -6.39
CA ILE A 4 2.96 2.41 -7.53
C ILE A 4 2.25 3.20 -8.63
N THR A 5 2.79 3.13 -9.85
CA THR A 5 2.19 3.81 -11.01
C THR A 5 1.09 2.96 -11.63
N LEU A 6 0.27 3.58 -12.49
CA LEU A 6 -0.74 2.85 -13.25
C LEU A 6 -0.09 1.78 -14.13
N ASP A 7 1.03 2.09 -14.76
CA ASP A 7 1.75 1.13 -15.63
C ASP A 7 2.26 -0.08 -14.85
N GLU A 8 2.85 0.15 -13.66
CA GLU A 8 3.27 -0.94 -12.79
C GLU A 8 2.09 -1.82 -12.37
N THR A 9 0.96 -1.18 -12.06
CA THR A 9 -0.27 -1.85 -11.65
C THR A 9 -0.80 -2.74 -12.77
N LYS A 10 -0.87 -2.21 -13.98
CA LYS A 10 -1.33 -2.95 -15.17
C LYS A 10 -0.41 -4.13 -15.48
N ALA A 11 0.90 -3.94 -15.34
CA ALA A 11 1.87 -5.01 -15.52
C ALA A 11 1.67 -6.13 -14.50
N TYR A 12 1.44 -5.77 -13.24
CA TYR A 12 1.16 -6.72 -12.17
C TYR A 12 -0.11 -7.52 -12.44
N LEU A 13 -1.17 -6.84 -12.90
CA LEU A 13 -2.46 -7.47 -13.20
C LEU A 13 -2.49 -8.16 -14.57
N ARG A 14 -1.45 -7.98 -15.38
CA ARG A 14 -1.36 -8.50 -16.75
C ARG A 14 -2.46 -7.96 -17.65
N VAL A 15 -2.73 -6.65 -17.53
CA VAL A 15 -3.74 -5.94 -18.32
C VAL A 15 -3.03 -5.08 -19.36
N ASP A 16 -3.30 -5.32 -20.63
CA ASP A 16 -2.70 -4.59 -21.75
C ASP A 16 -3.59 -3.47 -22.29
N SER A 17 -4.91 -3.61 -22.09
CA SER A 17 -5.90 -2.66 -22.60
C SER A 17 -6.02 -1.44 -21.71
N SER A 18 -6.43 -0.30 -22.29
CA SER A 18 -6.75 0.92 -21.55
C SER A 18 -8.23 0.98 -21.13
N MET A 19 -9.02 -0.03 -21.45
CA MET A 19 -10.46 -0.03 -21.19
C MET A 19 -10.84 0.04 -19.71
N GLU A 20 -9.99 -0.52 -18.84
CA GLU A 20 -10.23 -0.57 -17.40
C GLU A 20 -9.34 0.39 -16.60
N ASP A 21 -8.64 1.33 -17.26
CA ASP A 21 -7.71 2.23 -16.58
C ASP A 21 -8.37 3.01 -15.44
N GLY A 22 -9.59 3.53 -15.64
CA GLY A 22 -10.31 4.26 -14.59
C GLY A 22 -10.66 3.37 -13.40
N LEU A 23 -11.08 2.13 -13.66
CA LEU A 23 -11.34 1.16 -12.60
C LEU A 23 -10.06 0.83 -11.84
N ILE A 24 -8.99 0.56 -12.55
CA ILE A 24 -7.70 0.19 -11.95
C ILE A 24 -7.16 1.33 -11.08
N GLU A 25 -7.26 2.57 -11.54
CA GLU A 25 -6.86 3.74 -10.73
C GLU A 25 -7.67 3.85 -9.44
N SER A 26 -8.99 3.62 -9.52
CA SER A 26 -9.85 3.63 -8.34
C SER A 26 -9.47 2.53 -7.36
N LEU A 27 -9.19 1.34 -7.87
CA LEU A 27 -8.75 0.20 -7.04
C LEU A 27 -7.40 0.46 -6.40
N LEU A 28 -6.49 1.11 -7.13
CA LEU A 28 -5.19 1.49 -6.59
C LEU A 28 -5.32 2.45 -5.41
N GLN A 29 -6.18 3.46 -5.54
CA GLN A 29 -6.45 4.40 -4.45
C GLN A 29 -7.05 3.68 -3.23
N SER A 30 -7.97 2.75 -3.47
CA SER A 30 -8.56 1.93 -2.41
C SER A 30 -7.53 1.05 -1.73
N ALA A 31 -6.61 0.47 -2.50
CA ALA A 31 -5.52 -0.35 -1.96
C ALA A 31 -4.58 0.47 -1.09
N GLU A 32 -4.24 1.69 -1.51
CA GLU A 32 -3.42 2.60 -0.71
C GLU A 32 -4.10 2.93 0.61
N LYS A 33 -5.36 3.33 0.56
CA LYS A 33 -6.13 3.71 1.74
C LYS A 33 -6.25 2.55 2.70
N LEU A 34 -6.58 1.38 2.19
CA LEU A 34 -6.72 0.17 3.01
C LEU A 34 -5.39 -0.21 3.67
N THR A 35 -4.30 -0.17 2.91
CA THR A 35 -2.97 -0.50 3.43
C THR A 35 -2.57 0.47 4.54
N ALA A 36 -2.77 1.77 4.34
CA ALA A 36 -2.46 2.77 5.36
C ALA A 36 -3.30 2.56 6.62
N ASP A 37 -4.60 2.32 6.45
CA ASP A 37 -5.51 2.12 7.59
C ASP A 37 -5.16 0.86 8.39
N VAL A 38 -4.93 -0.26 7.70
CA VAL A 38 -4.57 -1.51 8.38
C VAL A 38 -3.21 -1.38 9.06
N GLY A 39 -2.25 -0.71 8.43
CA GLY A 39 -0.93 -0.46 9.01
C GLY A 39 -0.91 0.60 10.10
N ARG A 40 -2.03 1.26 10.36
CA ARG A 40 -2.15 2.36 11.34
C ARG A 40 -1.21 3.51 11.01
N ILE A 41 -1.11 3.85 9.74
CA ILE A 41 -0.30 4.96 9.24
C ILE A 41 -1.26 6.11 8.91
N THR A 42 -0.99 7.30 9.46
CA THR A 42 -1.81 8.48 9.19
C THR A 42 -1.59 8.98 7.76
N ALA A 43 -2.52 9.77 7.26
CA ALA A 43 -2.39 10.37 5.93
C ALA A 43 -1.11 11.22 5.81
N GLU A 44 -0.76 11.94 6.86
CA GLU A 44 0.42 12.78 6.92
C GLU A 44 1.70 11.93 6.86
N GLU A 45 1.76 10.86 7.68
CA GLU A 45 2.86 9.91 7.66
C GLU A 45 2.98 9.21 6.30
N TRP A 46 1.86 8.83 5.70
CA TRP A 46 1.83 8.20 4.39
C TRP A 46 2.46 9.08 3.33
N ASN A 47 2.09 10.36 3.30
CA ASN A 47 2.65 11.31 2.34
C ASN A 47 4.17 11.48 2.52
N THR A 48 4.62 11.54 3.77
CA THR A 48 6.04 11.66 4.10
C THR A 48 6.83 10.43 3.67
N LEU A 49 6.25 9.24 3.84
CA LEU A 49 6.89 7.98 3.45
C LEU A 49 7.29 7.92 1.98
N TRP A 50 6.50 8.54 1.10
CA TRP A 50 6.70 8.45 -0.34
C TRP A 50 7.32 9.71 -0.94
N ASP A 51 7.69 10.66 -0.11
CA ASP A 51 8.35 11.91 -0.53
C ASP A 51 9.86 11.71 -0.52
N ASP A 52 10.47 11.67 -1.71
CA ASP A 52 11.90 11.47 -1.88
C ASP A 52 12.74 12.65 -1.37
N GLU A 53 12.13 13.82 -1.22
CA GLU A 53 12.80 15.02 -0.71
C GLU A 53 12.87 15.07 0.81
N THR A 54 12.10 14.23 1.50
CA THR A 54 12.10 14.17 2.95
C THR A 54 13.34 13.39 3.43
N GLU A 55 14.19 14.03 4.23
CA GLU A 55 15.41 13.42 4.75
C GLU A 55 15.15 12.40 5.84
N THR A 56 14.16 12.67 6.68
CA THR A 56 13.82 11.79 7.81
C THR A 56 12.32 11.50 7.80
N VAL A 57 11.97 10.26 8.16
CA VAL A 57 10.58 9.83 8.28
C VAL A 57 10.37 9.28 9.68
N ALA A 58 9.32 9.73 10.35
CA ALA A 58 8.92 9.23 11.65
C ALA A 58 7.52 8.64 11.57
N ILE A 59 7.32 7.48 12.19
CA ILE A 59 6.01 6.83 12.31
C ILE A 59 5.68 6.74 13.80
N ARG A 60 4.55 7.29 14.19
CA ARG A 60 4.09 7.36 15.58
C ARG A 60 5.16 8.00 16.49
N GLY A 61 5.82 9.04 15.97
CA GLY A 61 6.84 9.78 16.70
C GLY A 61 8.22 9.13 16.73
N GLU A 62 8.39 7.97 16.15
CA GLU A 62 9.65 7.26 16.11
C GLU A 62 10.34 7.44 14.76
N GLU A 63 11.54 8.02 14.78
CA GLU A 63 12.33 8.24 13.57
C GLU A 63 12.90 6.91 13.05
N LEU A 64 12.72 6.66 11.75
CA LEU A 64 13.18 5.43 11.12
C LEU A 64 14.59 5.59 10.56
N SER A 65 15.42 4.55 10.73
CA SER A 65 16.70 4.47 10.03
C SER A 65 16.47 4.28 8.53
N ASN A 66 17.49 4.55 7.71
CA ASN A 66 17.38 4.33 6.27
C ASN A 66 17.04 2.88 5.92
N ALA A 67 17.62 1.93 6.62
CA ALA A 67 17.35 0.51 6.41
C ALA A 67 15.90 0.17 6.75
N SER A 68 15.40 0.65 7.89
CA SER A 68 14.00 0.43 8.30
C SER A 68 13.03 1.08 7.32
N LEU A 69 13.35 2.27 6.85
CA LEU A 69 12.52 2.99 5.88
C LEU A 69 12.39 2.23 4.57
N LEU A 70 13.50 1.70 4.04
CA LEU A 70 13.49 0.90 2.81
C LEU A 70 12.67 -0.38 2.98
N GLN A 71 12.83 -1.06 4.11
CA GLN A 71 12.07 -2.26 4.42
C GLN A 71 10.57 -1.96 4.54
N LEU A 72 10.22 -0.86 5.22
CA LEU A 72 8.83 -0.45 5.38
C LEU A 72 8.19 -0.12 4.02
N ARG A 73 8.88 0.66 3.18
CA ARG A 73 8.39 0.99 1.84
C ARG A 73 8.15 -0.27 1.01
N SER A 74 9.10 -1.20 1.05
CA SER A 74 8.99 -2.47 0.32
C SER A 74 7.78 -3.28 0.78
N LEU A 75 7.60 -3.39 2.10
CA LEU A 75 6.47 -4.11 2.68
C LEU A 75 5.13 -3.47 2.31
N LEU A 76 5.04 -2.14 2.39
CA LEU A 76 3.82 -1.41 2.03
C LEU A 76 3.50 -1.56 0.54
N ARG A 77 4.50 -1.51 -0.35
CA ARG A 77 4.28 -1.74 -1.77
C ARG A 77 3.74 -3.16 -2.04
N THR A 78 4.31 -4.15 -1.36
CA THR A 78 3.82 -5.54 -1.46
C THR A 78 2.37 -5.65 -1.00
N ALA A 79 2.04 -5.02 0.12
CA ALA A 79 0.68 -5.01 0.65
C ALA A 79 -0.30 -4.32 -0.31
N MET A 80 0.12 -3.20 -0.92
CA MET A 80 -0.72 -2.50 -1.90
C MET A 80 -0.96 -3.35 -3.15
N LEU A 81 0.06 -3.99 -3.68
CA LEU A 81 -0.08 -4.84 -4.87
C LEU A 81 -0.96 -6.06 -4.57
N TYR A 82 -0.77 -6.67 -3.41
CA TYR A 82 -1.63 -7.78 -2.97
C TYR A 82 -3.09 -7.35 -2.86
N SER A 83 -3.33 -6.21 -2.21
CA SER A 83 -4.68 -5.66 -2.06
C SER A 83 -5.32 -5.36 -3.40
N LEU A 84 -4.55 -4.76 -4.29
CA LEU A 84 -5.00 -4.42 -5.63
C LEU A 84 -5.41 -5.64 -6.42
N GLY A 85 -4.58 -6.69 -6.42
CA GLY A 85 -4.88 -7.94 -7.11
C GLY A 85 -6.14 -8.58 -6.56
N TYR A 86 -6.28 -8.61 -5.24
CA TYR A 86 -7.48 -9.14 -4.59
C TYR A 86 -8.72 -8.34 -4.98
N LEU A 87 -8.66 -7.01 -4.87
CA LEU A 87 -9.78 -6.14 -5.20
C LEU A 87 -10.18 -6.25 -6.68
N TYR A 88 -9.19 -6.39 -7.57
CA TYR A 88 -9.45 -6.55 -9.00
C TYR A 88 -10.19 -7.87 -9.29
N GLU A 89 -9.76 -8.96 -8.67
CA GLU A 89 -10.37 -10.28 -8.86
C GLU A 89 -11.74 -10.42 -8.18
N HIS A 90 -11.95 -9.68 -7.08
CA HIS A 90 -13.16 -9.76 -6.27
C HIS A 90 -13.96 -8.45 -6.29
N ARG A 91 -13.91 -7.72 -7.39
CA ARG A 91 -14.49 -6.37 -7.49
C ARG A 91 -16.02 -6.33 -7.35
N GLU A 92 -16.67 -7.46 -7.48
CA GLU A 92 -18.11 -7.57 -7.30
C GLU A 92 -18.53 -7.95 -5.88
N GLU A 93 -17.57 -8.30 -5.02
CA GLU A 93 -17.84 -8.67 -3.64
C GLU A 93 -17.96 -7.43 -2.75
N ALA A 94 -18.90 -7.46 -1.82
CA ALA A 94 -19.10 -6.38 -0.87
C ALA A 94 -18.26 -6.55 0.41
N ASP A 95 -17.87 -7.79 0.74
CA ASP A 95 -17.14 -8.10 1.96
C ASP A 95 -15.72 -8.53 1.63
N HIS A 96 -14.75 -7.79 2.17
CA HIS A 96 -13.32 -8.07 1.98
C HIS A 96 -12.64 -8.48 3.29
N HIS A 97 -13.38 -9.19 4.15
CA HIS A 97 -12.87 -9.62 5.46
C HIS A 97 -11.56 -10.41 5.33
N ASP A 98 -11.50 -11.34 4.40
CA ASP A 98 -10.30 -12.18 4.20
C ASP A 98 -9.09 -11.35 3.79
N LEU A 99 -9.30 -10.36 2.93
CA LEU A 99 -8.24 -9.43 2.54
C LEU A 99 -7.72 -8.65 3.76
N VAL A 100 -8.63 -8.10 4.56
CA VAL A 100 -8.26 -7.33 5.75
C VAL A 100 -7.48 -8.19 6.73
N MET A 101 -7.90 -9.44 6.95
CA MET A 101 -7.19 -10.36 7.85
C MET A 101 -5.79 -10.68 7.33
N THR A 102 -5.64 -10.89 6.03
CA THR A 102 -4.33 -11.12 5.41
C THR A 102 -3.42 -9.89 5.58
N LEU A 103 -3.95 -8.69 5.34
CA LEU A 103 -3.19 -7.46 5.52
C LEU A 103 -2.79 -7.23 6.97
N ARG A 104 -3.65 -7.54 7.92
CA ARG A 104 -3.32 -7.42 9.35
C ARG A 104 -2.14 -8.34 9.71
N ASN A 105 -2.12 -9.55 9.16
CA ASN A 105 -1.00 -10.46 9.39
C ASN A 105 0.28 -9.96 8.71
N LEU A 106 0.18 -9.53 7.46
CA LEU A 106 1.32 -9.03 6.68
C LEU A 106 1.93 -7.78 7.32
N LEU A 107 1.08 -6.90 7.84
CA LEU A 107 1.50 -5.62 8.40
C LEU A 107 1.59 -5.64 9.94
N SER A 108 1.66 -6.81 10.55
CA SER A 108 1.63 -6.93 12.02
C SER A 108 2.74 -6.11 12.70
N SER A 109 3.96 -6.16 12.18
CA SER A 109 5.08 -5.39 12.74
C SER A 109 4.85 -3.88 12.62
N VAL A 110 4.29 -3.44 11.49
CA VAL A 110 3.96 -2.01 11.27
C VAL A 110 2.90 -1.56 12.27
N ARG A 111 1.85 -2.38 12.46
CA ARG A 111 0.76 -2.08 13.39
C ARG A 111 1.25 -1.97 14.83
N GLU A 112 2.24 -2.79 15.20
CA GLU A 112 2.82 -2.82 16.54
C GLU A 112 3.94 -1.80 16.74
N GLY A 113 4.37 -1.14 15.65
CA GLY A 113 5.43 -0.14 15.70
C GLY A 113 6.82 -0.73 15.81
N VAL A 114 7.02 -1.97 15.37
CA VAL A 114 8.33 -2.63 15.34
C VAL A 114 8.94 -2.44 13.95
N PHE A 115 9.98 -1.65 13.89
CA PHE A 115 10.62 -1.27 12.61
C PHE A 115 12.09 -1.68 12.55
#